data_eb1f2d6918b239c86e88b003dcec7161
#
_entry.id   eb1f2d6918b239c86e88b003dcec7161
#
_cell.length_a   1.000
_cell.length_b   1.000
_cell.length_c   1.000
_cell.angle_alpha   90.00
_cell.angle_beta   90.00
_cell.angle_gamma   90.00
#
_symmetry.space_group_name_H-M   'P 1'
#
loop_
_entity.id
_entity.type
_entity.pdbx_description
1 polymer ?
#
loop_
_entity_poly.entity_id
_entity_poly.type
_entity_poly.pdbx_seq_one_letter_code
_entity_poly.pdbx_strand_id
1 'polypeptide(L)'
;MMTTTLRPTEPLQRSADGTRSRHYNVCVNSRPVGAIHLATDPLVPSVAVIRDLCIEEPDRGRGRGTVAALAAEEVLRGWGCEQIEVAVPGEATAALRLAGALGYVTRNRTMEKGLGDTPPELPAGSAGRPMTAAEYEVRDRARREAYAQDWIRRGMPEGEAYAKAHRDHDLLLPQGTATDGMRLSVLEHDGVPVGNLWLGRRAGNAFVYDVEVDEARRGLGHGRTLMLLAEAQAVTAGDRRIALNVFAGNAPAERLYASLGYGTTTHYLYKSLL
;
A
#
# COMPACT_ATOMS: atom_id res chain seq x y z
N MET A 1 -9.53 -20.15 -35.05
CA MET A 1 -8.98 -19.98 -33.70
C MET A 1 -8.89 -18.47 -33.41
N MET A 2 -9.51 -17.94 -32.34
CA MET A 2 -9.42 -16.51 -32.02
C MET A 2 -8.12 -16.27 -31.24
N THR A 3 -7.24 -15.43 -31.79
CA THR A 3 -5.96 -15.10 -31.15
C THR A 3 -6.06 -13.73 -30.51
N THR A 4 -5.79 -13.65 -29.21
CA THR A 4 -5.64 -12.38 -28.49
C THR A 4 -4.17 -11.99 -28.46
N THR A 5 -3.84 -10.76 -28.83
CA THR A 5 -2.47 -10.24 -28.92
C THR A 5 -2.37 -8.83 -28.34
N LEU A 6 -1.18 -8.45 -27.87
CA LEU A 6 -0.86 -7.07 -27.51
C LEU A 6 -0.20 -6.39 -28.73
N ARG A 7 -0.75 -5.25 -29.14
CA ARG A 7 -0.19 -4.42 -30.20
C ARG A 7 0.24 -3.07 -29.62
N PRO A 8 1.55 -2.71 -29.71
CA PRO A 8 1.99 -1.41 -29.27
C PRO A 8 1.24 -0.29 -29.97
N THR A 9 0.84 0.75 -29.22
CA THR A 9 0.21 1.96 -29.79
C THR A 9 1.24 3.05 -30.06
N GLU A 10 2.44 2.90 -29.45
CA GLU A 10 3.51 3.88 -29.51
C GLU A 10 4.89 3.21 -29.35
N PRO A 11 6.01 3.87 -29.68
CA PRO A 11 7.33 3.38 -29.33
C PRO A 11 7.53 3.25 -27.82
N LEU A 12 8.48 2.40 -27.41
CA LEU A 12 8.86 2.26 -26.00
C LEU A 12 9.37 3.60 -25.46
N GLN A 13 8.66 4.16 -24.50
CA GLN A 13 9.07 5.40 -23.83
C GLN A 13 10.15 5.08 -22.79
N ARG A 14 11.14 5.97 -22.71
CA ARG A 14 12.21 5.93 -21.70
C ARG A 14 12.31 7.30 -21.05
N SER A 15 12.07 7.36 -19.76
CA SER A 15 12.24 8.58 -18.96
C SER A 15 13.71 8.80 -18.59
N ALA A 16 14.04 10.01 -18.15
CA ALA A 16 15.41 10.36 -17.74
C ALA A 16 15.91 9.55 -16.52
N ASP A 17 15.00 9.07 -15.68
CA ASP A 17 15.26 8.21 -14.54
C ASP A 17 15.45 6.71 -14.93
N GLY A 18 15.41 6.40 -16.23
CA GLY A 18 15.53 5.03 -16.75
C GLY A 18 14.22 4.25 -16.77
N THR A 19 13.13 4.80 -16.26
CA THR A 19 11.80 4.16 -16.30
C THR A 19 11.39 3.90 -17.75
N ARG A 20 10.91 2.70 -18.02
CA ARG A 20 10.34 2.30 -19.31
C ARG A 20 8.84 2.22 -19.19
N SER A 21 8.12 2.70 -20.20
CA SER A 21 6.66 2.52 -20.26
C SER A 21 6.16 2.39 -21.68
N ARG A 22 5.03 1.71 -21.86
CA ARG A 22 4.41 1.54 -23.16
C ARG A 22 2.93 1.17 -23.04
N HIS A 23 2.12 1.75 -23.91
CA HIS A 23 0.73 1.38 -24.08
C HIS A 23 0.56 0.35 -25.18
N TYR A 24 -0.39 -0.56 -24.99
CA TYR A 24 -0.75 -1.59 -25.96
C TYR A 24 -2.27 -1.67 -26.11
N ASN A 25 -2.74 -1.88 -27.33
CA ASN A 25 -4.09 -2.37 -27.57
C ASN A 25 -4.13 -3.88 -27.33
N VAL A 26 -5.15 -4.34 -26.61
CA VAL A 26 -5.52 -5.76 -26.57
C VAL A 26 -6.37 -6.03 -27.81
N CYS A 27 -5.89 -6.87 -28.72
CA CYS A 27 -6.55 -7.13 -30.00
C CYS A 27 -7.02 -8.58 -30.12
N VAL A 28 -8.19 -8.80 -30.71
CA VAL A 28 -8.68 -10.11 -31.14
C VAL A 28 -8.86 -10.08 -32.64
N ASN A 29 -8.13 -10.94 -33.36
CA ASN A 29 -8.11 -10.94 -34.82
C ASN A 29 -7.88 -9.55 -35.42
N SER A 30 -6.94 -8.80 -34.86
CA SER A 30 -6.59 -7.40 -35.20
C SER A 30 -7.59 -6.33 -34.78
N ARG A 31 -8.79 -6.66 -34.30
CA ARG A 31 -9.75 -5.71 -33.76
C ARG A 31 -9.36 -5.35 -32.30
N PRO A 32 -9.17 -4.08 -31.96
CA PRO A 32 -8.99 -3.67 -30.55
C PRO A 32 -10.23 -4.04 -29.74
N VAL A 33 -9.99 -4.55 -28.52
CA VAL A 33 -11.02 -4.97 -27.56
C VAL A 33 -10.69 -4.50 -26.13
N GLY A 34 -9.64 -3.73 -25.99
CA GLY A 34 -9.17 -3.19 -24.73
C GLY A 34 -7.78 -2.60 -24.84
N ALA A 35 -7.24 -2.17 -23.71
CA ALA A 35 -5.91 -1.58 -23.60
C ALA A 35 -5.20 -2.04 -22.33
N ILE A 36 -3.87 -2.00 -22.36
CA ILE A 36 -3.02 -2.24 -21.21
C ILE A 36 -1.83 -1.26 -21.22
N HIS A 37 -1.49 -0.75 -20.04
CA HIS A 37 -0.33 0.11 -19.83
C HIS A 37 0.70 -0.58 -18.93
N LEU A 38 1.88 -0.82 -19.46
CA LEU A 38 3.02 -1.43 -18.77
C LEU A 38 4.09 -0.39 -18.47
N ALA A 39 4.68 -0.47 -17.30
CA ALA A 39 5.83 0.36 -16.93
C ALA A 39 6.78 -0.41 -16.01
N THR A 40 8.03 0.09 -15.87
CA THR A 40 8.93 -0.33 -14.78
C THR A 40 8.79 0.61 -13.59
N ASP A 41 9.11 0.10 -12.39
CA ASP A 41 9.20 0.94 -11.21
C ASP A 41 10.41 1.88 -11.31
N PRO A 42 10.28 3.18 -10.96
CA PRO A 42 11.37 4.14 -11.09
C PRO A 42 12.52 3.91 -10.11
N LEU A 43 12.27 3.23 -9.00
CA LEU A 43 13.26 2.99 -7.94
C LEU A 43 13.87 1.59 -8.01
N VAL A 44 13.14 0.63 -8.59
CA VAL A 44 13.56 -0.77 -8.70
C VAL A 44 13.31 -1.24 -10.14
N PRO A 45 14.26 -1.04 -11.07
CA PRO A 45 14.09 -1.32 -12.51
C PRO A 45 13.76 -2.77 -12.87
N SER A 46 14.05 -3.73 -11.96
CA SER A 46 13.67 -5.14 -12.10
C SER A 46 12.19 -5.40 -11.76
N VAL A 47 11.50 -4.41 -11.19
CA VAL A 47 10.07 -4.49 -10.91
C VAL A 47 9.27 -3.81 -12.01
N ALA A 48 8.30 -4.51 -12.54
CA ALA A 48 7.32 -4.00 -13.50
C ALA A 48 6.00 -3.65 -12.81
N VAL A 49 5.24 -2.75 -13.43
CA VAL A 49 3.90 -2.35 -12.96
C VAL A 49 2.92 -2.43 -14.12
N ILE A 50 1.82 -3.16 -13.95
CA ILE A 50 0.63 -2.95 -14.78
C ILE A 50 -0.11 -1.75 -14.20
N ARG A 51 -0.06 -0.62 -14.90
CA ARG A 51 -0.73 0.62 -14.47
C ARG A 51 -2.22 0.59 -14.74
N ASP A 52 -2.60 -0.03 -15.86
CA ASP A 52 -3.98 -0.22 -16.26
C ASP A 52 -4.14 -1.47 -17.13
N LEU A 53 -5.28 -2.15 -17.00
CA LEU A 53 -5.75 -3.21 -17.89
C LEU A 53 -7.27 -3.10 -17.99
N CYS A 54 -7.74 -2.67 -19.14
CA CYS A 54 -9.16 -2.53 -19.42
C CYS A 54 -9.56 -3.40 -20.63
N ILE A 55 -10.65 -4.17 -20.49
CA ILE A 55 -11.32 -4.84 -21.60
C ILE A 55 -12.69 -4.18 -21.80
N GLU A 56 -13.01 -3.84 -23.04
CA GLU A 56 -14.29 -3.25 -23.40
C GLU A 56 -15.46 -4.16 -23.02
N GLU A 57 -16.54 -3.57 -22.54
CA GLU A 57 -17.66 -4.30 -21.96
C GLU A 57 -18.21 -5.43 -22.82
N PRO A 58 -18.44 -5.27 -24.16
CA PRO A 58 -18.93 -6.35 -25.02
C PRO A 58 -17.97 -7.54 -25.13
N ASP A 59 -16.72 -7.32 -24.75
CA ASP A 59 -15.62 -8.29 -24.89
C ASP A 59 -15.19 -8.93 -23.57
N ARG A 60 -15.79 -8.54 -22.44
CA ARG A 60 -15.53 -9.12 -21.11
C ARG A 60 -16.07 -10.55 -20.98
N GLY A 61 -15.60 -11.27 -19.95
CA GLY A 61 -16.07 -12.63 -19.62
C GLY A 61 -15.63 -13.73 -20.62
N ARG A 62 -14.72 -13.41 -21.56
CA ARG A 62 -14.27 -14.33 -22.62
C ARG A 62 -12.77 -14.68 -22.52
N GLY A 63 -12.17 -14.56 -21.33
CA GLY A 63 -10.75 -14.86 -21.08
C GLY A 63 -9.76 -13.84 -21.66
N ARG A 64 -10.20 -12.74 -22.28
CA ARG A 64 -9.30 -11.79 -22.98
C ARG A 64 -8.38 -11.04 -22.01
N GLY A 65 -8.86 -10.68 -20.83
CA GLY A 65 -8.02 -10.10 -19.77
C GLY A 65 -6.92 -11.06 -19.31
N THR A 66 -7.24 -12.34 -19.18
CA THR A 66 -6.26 -13.38 -18.83
C THR A 66 -5.14 -13.48 -19.86
N VAL A 67 -5.51 -13.56 -21.15
CA VAL A 67 -4.50 -13.65 -22.22
C VAL A 67 -3.69 -12.36 -22.33
N ALA A 68 -4.33 -11.19 -22.15
CA ALA A 68 -3.63 -9.90 -22.14
C ALA A 68 -2.62 -9.82 -21.00
N ALA A 69 -2.98 -10.23 -19.78
CA ALA A 69 -2.09 -10.25 -18.64
C ALA A 69 -0.90 -11.22 -18.83
N LEU A 70 -1.15 -12.44 -19.35
CA LEU A 70 -0.08 -13.39 -19.67
C LEU A 70 0.86 -12.84 -20.75
N ALA A 71 0.32 -12.21 -21.80
CA ALA A 71 1.14 -11.59 -22.84
C ALA A 71 1.95 -10.41 -22.28
N ALA A 72 1.40 -9.67 -21.32
CA ALA A 72 2.12 -8.61 -20.62
C ALA A 72 3.29 -9.15 -19.79
N GLU A 73 3.13 -10.28 -19.11
CA GLU A 73 4.21 -10.95 -18.39
C GLU A 73 5.40 -11.29 -19.32
N GLU A 74 5.13 -11.79 -20.55
CA GLU A 74 6.18 -12.06 -21.54
C GLU A 74 6.88 -10.78 -22.01
N VAL A 75 6.12 -9.72 -22.28
CA VAL A 75 6.71 -8.42 -22.64
C VAL A 75 7.64 -7.92 -21.53
N LEU A 76 7.21 -8.04 -20.27
CA LEU A 76 7.97 -7.55 -19.11
C LEU A 76 9.20 -8.42 -18.83
N ARG A 77 9.14 -9.73 -19.04
CA ARG A 77 10.35 -10.60 -19.08
C ARG A 77 11.33 -10.14 -20.14
N GLY A 78 10.84 -9.81 -21.33
CA GLY A 78 11.65 -9.23 -22.42
C GLY A 78 12.25 -7.86 -22.07
N TRP A 79 11.70 -7.15 -21.09
CA TRP A 79 12.30 -5.94 -20.52
C TRP A 79 13.32 -6.24 -19.42
N GLY A 80 13.54 -7.50 -19.03
CA GLY A 80 14.42 -7.91 -17.94
C GLY A 80 13.82 -7.68 -16.56
N CYS A 81 12.49 -7.64 -16.45
CA CYS A 81 11.84 -7.55 -15.15
C CYS A 81 11.71 -8.95 -14.52
N GLU A 82 11.92 -9.03 -13.22
CA GLU A 82 11.87 -10.26 -12.41
C GLU A 82 10.59 -10.35 -11.58
N GLN A 83 9.93 -9.23 -11.36
CA GLN A 83 8.69 -9.12 -10.60
C GLN A 83 7.71 -8.18 -11.32
N ILE A 84 6.43 -8.46 -11.17
CA ILE A 84 5.34 -7.61 -11.65
C ILE A 84 4.43 -7.25 -10.48
N GLU A 85 4.03 -5.99 -10.42
CA GLU A 85 3.10 -5.46 -9.43
C GLU A 85 1.85 -4.90 -10.08
N VAL A 86 0.73 -4.97 -9.37
CA VAL A 86 -0.54 -4.40 -9.79
C VAL A 86 -1.32 -3.86 -8.59
N ALA A 87 -1.90 -2.68 -8.77
CA ALA A 87 -2.84 -2.09 -7.83
C ALA A 87 -4.27 -2.32 -8.35
N VAL A 88 -5.08 -3.04 -7.60
CA VAL A 88 -6.45 -3.41 -7.97
C VAL A 88 -7.43 -2.72 -7.03
N PRO A 89 -8.40 -1.92 -7.53
CA PRO A 89 -9.46 -1.34 -6.69
C PRO A 89 -10.21 -2.40 -5.89
N GLY A 90 -10.57 -2.08 -4.65
CA GLY A 90 -11.18 -3.02 -3.71
C GLY A 90 -12.48 -3.66 -4.21
N GLU A 91 -13.28 -2.89 -4.96
CA GLU A 91 -14.53 -3.34 -5.58
C GLU A 91 -14.35 -4.13 -6.89
N ALA A 92 -13.16 -4.13 -7.49
CA ALA A 92 -12.90 -4.77 -8.78
C ALA A 92 -12.74 -6.29 -8.64
N THR A 93 -13.78 -6.98 -8.16
CA THR A 93 -13.76 -8.41 -7.84
C THR A 93 -13.38 -9.30 -9.02
N ALA A 94 -13.69 -8.92 -10.26
CA ALA A 94 -13.29 -9.64 -11.46
C ALA A 94 -11.77 -9.57 -11.69
N ALA A 95 -11.16 -8.40 -11.47
CA ALA A 95 -9.72 -8.22 -11.58
C ALA A 95 -8.97 -8.96 -10.45
N LEU A 96 -9.50 -8.95 -9.22
CA LEU A 96 -8.94 -9.71 -8.11
C LEU A 96 -8.96 -11.23 -8.38
N ARG A 97 -10.08 -11.76 -8.92
CA ARG A 97 -10.16 -13.17 -9.31
C ARG A 97 -9.18 -13.51 -10.45
N LEU A 98 -9.06 -12.62 -11.42
CA LEU A 98 -8.10 -12.78 -12.53
C LEU A 98 -6.67 -12.83 -11.99
N ALA A 99 -6.28 -11.86 -11.18
CA ALA A 99 -4.95 -11.80 -10.58
C ALA A 99 -4.63 -13.06 -9.75
N GLY A 100 -5.57 -13.50 -8.89
CA GLY A 100 -5.42 -14.74 -8.11
C GLY A 100 -5.26 -15.99 -9.00
N ALA A 101 -6.07 -16.12 -10.08
CA ALA A 101 -5.98 -17.22 -11.02
C ALA A 101 -4.64 -17.25 -11.79
N LEU A 102 -3.98 -16.10 -11.96
CA LEU A 102 -2.66 -15.96 -12.58
C LEU A 102 -1.50 -16.10 -11.59
N GLY A 103 -1.78 -16.37 -10.31
CA GLY A 103 -0.76 -16.58 -9.29
C GLY A 103 -0.21 -15.30 -8.65
N TYR A 104 -0.89 -14.16 -8.82
CA TYR A 104 -0.55 -12.96 -8.06
C TYR A 104 -0.95 -13.13 -6.60
N VAL A 105 -0.10 -12.71 -5.70
CA VAL A 105 -0.34 -12.73 -4.25
C VAL A 105 -0.47 -11.32 -3.70
N THR A 106 -1.35 -11.12 -2.75
CA THR A 106 -1.53 -9.82 -2.10
C THR A 106 -0.32 -9.52 -1.22
N ARG A 107 0.31 -8.37 -1.43
CA ARG A 107 1.38 -7.85 -0.58
C ARG A 107 0.81 -7.03 0.59
N ASN A 108 -0.01 -6.05 0.27
CA ASN A 108 -0.67 -5.18 1.22
C ASN A 108 -1.97 -4.63 0.64
N ARG A 109 -2.75 -3.98 1.48
CA ARG A 109 -3.96 -3.26 1.04
C ARG A 109 -4.04 -1.89 1.70
N THR A 110 -4.58 -0.92 0.98
CA THR A 110 -5.03 0.34 1.58
C THR A 110 -6.44 0.15 2.09
N MET A 111 -6.68 0.57 3.33
CA MET A 111 -8.01 0.64 3.91
C MET A 111 -8.32 2.08 4.29
N GLU A 112 -9.59 2.48 4.14
CA GLU A 112 -10.05 3.85 4.37
C GLU A 112 -11.36 3.85 5.15
N LYS A 113 -11.55 4.92 5.95
CA LYS A 113 -12.79 5.20 6.69
C LYS A 113 -13.17 6.66 6.52
N GLY A 114 -14.45 6.94 6.28
CA GLY A 114 -15.03 8.27 6.42
C GLY A 114 -15.14 8.68 7.89
N LEU A 115 -14.76 9.90 8.21
CA LEU A 115 -14.82 10.45 9.56
C LEU A 115 -16.05 11.34 9.73
N GLY A 116 -16.64 11.33 10.93
CA GLY A 116 -17.68 12.27 11.33
C GLY A 116 -17.12 13.66 11.65
N ASP A 117 -18.00 14.53 12.15
CA ASP A 117 -17.64 15.90 12.53
C ASP A 117 -17.13 16.00 13.96
N THR A 118 -17.43 15.01 14.80
CA THR A 118 -17.06 14.98 16.21
C THR A 118 -15.92 13.98 16.43
N PRO A 119 -14.82 14.41 17.05
CA PRO A 119 -13.74 13.49 17.43
C PRO A 119 -14.26 12.38 18.35
N PRO A 120 -13.89 11.11 18.11
CA PRO A 120 -14.25 10.03 19.01
C PRO A 120 -13.59 10.22 20.38
N GLU A 121 -14.31 9.89 21.44
CA GLU A 121 -13.78 9.86 22.81
C GLU A 121 -12.87 8.65 23.02
N LEU A 122 -11.80 8.84 23.78
CA LEU A 122 -10.95 7.74 24.20
C LEU A 122 -11.55 7.04 25.43
N PRO A 123 -11.32 5.73 25.61
CA PRO A 123 -11.70 5.05 26.84
C PRO A 123 -11.11 5.71 28.08
N ALA A 124 -11.83 5.63 29.20
CA ALA A 124 -11.38 6.16 30.49
C ALA A 124 -9.97 5.66 30.83
N GLY A 125 -9.17 6.52 31.45
CA GLY A 125 -7.77 6.26 31.76
C GLY A 125 -6.81 6.39 30.56
N SER A 126 -7.32 6.54 29.33
CA SER A 126 -6.47 6.65 28.12
C SER A 126 -6.30 8.11 27.71
N ALA A 127 -5.07 8.50 27.42
CA ALA A 127 -4.72 9.82 26.89
C ALA A 127 -3.62 9.73 25.84
N GLY A 128 -3.72 10.54 24.80
CA GLY A 128 -2.66 10.71 23.80
C GLY A 128 -1.83 11.96 24.09
N ARG A 129 -0.50 11.85 24.03
CA ARG A 129 0.40 12.99 24.10
C ARG A 129 1.43 12.98 22.96
N PRO A 130 2.04 14.12 22.64
CA PRO A 130 3.16 14.14 21.71
C PRO A 130 4.30 13.23 22.18
N MET A 131 4.96 12.58 21.23
CA MET A 131 6.18 11.80 21.47
C MET A 131 7.35 12.75 21.74
N THR A 132 8.14 12.49 22.77
CA THR A 132 9.37 13.24 23.03
C THR A 132 10.48 12.87 22.05
N ALA A 133 11.50 13.72 21.88
CA ALA A 133 12.64 13.42 21.01
C ALA A 133 13.37 12.14 21.43
N ALA A 134 13.55 11.91 22.73
CA ALA A 134 14.21 10.71 23.23
C ALA A 134 13.40 9.42 22.92
N GLU A 135 12.08 9.48 23.09
CA GLU A 135 11.20 8.35 22.70
C GLU A 135 11.24 8.12 21.19
N TYR A 136 11.29 9.18 20.40
CA TYR A 136 11.39 9.10 18.94
C TYR A 136 12.67 8.37 18.50
N GLU A 137 13.83 8.74 19.00
CA GLU A 137 15.11 8.13 18.63
C GLU A 137 15.14 6.61 18.84
N VAL A 138 14.60 6.17 19.98
CA VAL A 138 14.50 4.73 20.30
C VAL A 138 13.55 4.02 19.35
N ARG A 139 12.38 4.62 19.13
CA ARG A 139 11.33 3.98 18.32
C ARG A 139 11.59 4.06 16.83
N ASP A 140 12.21 5.13 16.32
CA ASP A 140 12.55 5.26 14.90
C ASP A 140 13.54 4.17 14.48
N ARG A 141 14.54 3.87 15.30
CA ARG A 141 15.49 2.78 15.03
C ARG A 141 14.78 1.43 14.95
N ALA A 142 13.93 1.11 15.94
CA ALA A 142 13.20 -0.14 15.97
C ALA A 142 12.23 -0.27 14.79
N ARG A 143 11.60 0.84 14.39
CA ARG A 143 10.65 0.88 13.26
C ARG A 143 11.35 0.68 11.92
N ARG A 144 12.49 1.33 11.69
CA ARG A 144 13.29 1.13 10.46
C ARG A 144 13.70 -0.32 10.32
N GLU A 145 14.16 -0.93 11.42
CA GLU A 145 14.48 -2.35 11.46
C GLU A 145 13.27 -3.23 11.12
N ALA A 146 12.14 -3.03 11.82
CA ALA A 146 10.93 -3.81 11.58
C ALA A 146 10.42 -3.66 10.14
N TYR A 147 10.46 -2.45 9.59
CA TYR A 147 10.04 -2.17 8.21
C TYR A 147 10.96 -2.85 7.19
N ALA A 148 12.28 -2.81 7.39
CA ALA A 148 13.23 -3.54 6.53
C ALA A 148 12.96 -5.05 6.60
N GLN A 149 12.79 -5.62 7.80
CA GLN A 149 12.48 -7.04 7.99
C GLN A 149 11.16 -7.45 7.33
N ASP A 150 10.15 -6.57 7.32
CA ASP A 150 8.89 -6.81 6.61
C ASP A 150 9.10 -6.95 5.09
N TRP A 151 9.98 -6.16 4.49
CA TRP A 151 10.30 -6.25 3.08
C TRP A 151 11.15 -7.49 2.76
N ILE A 152 12.13 -7.82 3.61
CA ILE A 152 12.96 -9.04 3.47
C ILE A 152 12.09 -10.29 3.49
N ARG A 153 11.16 -10.40 4.44
CA ARG A 153 10.22 -11.53 4.51
C ARG A 153 9.34 -11.68 3.26
N ARG A 154 9.21 -10.62 2.47
CA ARG A 154 8.44 -10.59 1.21
C ARG A 154 9.32 -10.71 -0.04
N GLY A 155 10.58 -11.10 0.15
CA GLY A 155 11.49 -11.42 -0.94
C GLY A 155 12.34 -10.25 -1.44
N MET A 156 12.31 -9.08 -0.76
CA MET A 156 13.23 -8.00 -1.11
C MET A 156 14.65 -8.33 -0.62
N PRO A 157 15.70 -8.13 -1.44
CA PRO A 157 17.08 -8.29 -1.00
C PRO A 157 17.38 -7.42 0.23
N GLU A 158 18.14 -7.96 1.19
CA GLU A 158 18.40 -7.33 2.49
C GLU A 158 18.92 -5.89 2.36
N GLY A 159 19.96 -5.68 1.53
CA GLY A 159 20.52 -4.34 1.33
C GLY A 159 19.52 -3.33 0.74
N GLU A 160 18.65 -3.77 -0.17
CA GLU A 160 17.60 -2.92 -0.75
C GLU A 160 16.50 -2.59 0.27
N ALA A 161 16.14 -3.56 1.12
CA ALA A 161 15.14 -3.38 2.16
C ALA A 161 15.59 -2.35 3.21
N TYR A 162 16.83 -2.42 3.68
CA TYR A 162 17.40 -1.42 4.59
C TYR A 162 17.53 -0.04 3.92
N ALA A 163 18.05 0.01 2.69
CA ALA A 163 18.13 1.27 1.94
C ALA A 163 16.76 1.91 1.75
N LYS A 164 15.74 1.10 1.47
CA LYS A 164 14.34 1.56 1.38
C LYS A 164 13.84 2.07 2.72
N ALA A 165 14.08 1.35 3.81
CA ALA A 165 13.64 1.72 5.13
C ALA A 165 14.21 3.08 5.55
N HIS A 166 15.51 3.30 5.35
CA HIS A 166 16.15 4.59 5.62
C HIS A 166 15.56 5.69 4.75
N ARG A 167 15.56 5.52 3.43
CA ARG A 167 15.05 6.52 2.49
C ARG A 167 13.61 6.92 2.76
N ASP A 168 12.72 5.96 2.98
CA ASP A 168 11.30 6.24 3.17
C ASP A 168 11.07 7.01 4.49
N HIS A 169 11.78 6.66 5.57
CA HIS A 169 11.68 7.39 6.83
C HIS A 169 12.30 8.79 6.75
N ASP A 170 13.49 8.93 6.14
CA ASP A 170 14.14 10.24 5.99
C ASP A 170 13.31 11.18 5.10
N LEU A 171 12.64 10.66 4.08
CA LEU A 171 11.73 11.42 3.24
C LEU A 171 10.47 11.87 3.98
N LEU A 172 9.91 10.99 4.80
CA LEU A 172 8.66 11.25 5.52
C LEU A 172 8.86 12.04 6.81
N LEU A 173 10.00 11.89 7.49
CA LEU A 173 10.32 12.52 8.75
C LEU A 173 11.68 13.25 8.71
N PRO A 174 11.89 14.20 7.77
CA PRO A 174 13.17 14.90 7.61
C PRO A 174 13.59 15.71 8.84
N GLN A 175 12.68 16.04 9.74
CA GLN A 175 12.91 16.77 10.97
C GLN A 175 12.43 15.98 12.21
N GLY A 176 12.31 14.65 12.09
CA GLY A 176 11.83 13.79 13.17
C GLY A 176 10.46 14.22 13.69
N THR A 177 10.36 14.41 15.02
CA THR A 177 9.12 14.86 15.68
C THR A 177 8.67 16.27 15.31
N ALA A 178 9.57 17.08 14.73
CA ALA A 178 9.27 18.46 14.30
C ALA A 178 8.85 18.55 12.81
N THR A 179 8.72 17.41 12.12
CA THR A 179 8.30 17.40 10.72
C THR A 179 6.87 17.94 10.58
N ASP A 180 6.72 18.98 9.77
CA ASP A 180 5.42 19.61 9.54
C ASP A 180 4.41 18.63 8.92
N GLY A 181 3.15 18.73 9.38
CA GLY A 181 2.06 17.83 8.95
C GLY A 181 2.15 16.41 9.49
N MET A 182 3.18 16.05 10.26
CA MET A 182 3.32 14.75 10.92
C MET A 182 3.05 14.87 12.43
N ARG A 183 2.38 13.87 12.97
CA ARG A 183 2.06 13.76 14.40
C ARG A 183 2.52 12.41 14.92
N LEU A 184 3.52 12.44 15.76
CA LEU A 184 4.03 11.29 16.49
C LEU A 184 3.50 11.36 17.92
N SER A 185 2.70 10.39 18.31
CA SER A 185 2.01 10.39 19.62
C SER A 185 2.32 9.11 20.38
N VAL A 186 2.34 9.24 21.71
CA VAL A 186 2.34 8.12 22.65
C VAL A 186 0.95 8.01 23.25
N LEU A 187 0.40 6.82 23.27
CA LEU A 187 -0.81 6.49 24.03
C LEU A 187 -0.40 6.08 25.45
N GLU A 188 -0.97 6.75 26.43
CA GLU A 188 -0.88 6.34 27.83
C GLU A 188 -2.23 5.77 28.30
N HIS A 189 -2.15 4.78 29.18
CA HIS A 189 -3.29 4.25 29.92
C HIS A 189 -2.95 4.20 31.39
N ASP A 190 -3.73 4.89 32.22
CA ASP A 190 -3.47 5.13 33.66
C ASP A 190 -2.04 5.67 33.92
N GLY A 191 -1.61 6.62 33.07
CA GLY A 191 -0.31 7.26 33.15
C GLY A 191 0.88 6.39 32.68
N VAL A 192 0.63 5.20 32.16
CA VAL A 192 1.67 4.29 31.64
C VAL A 192 1.63 4.28 30.13
N PRO A 193 2.78 4.51 29.42
CA PRO A 193 2.88 4.32 27.99
C PRO A 193 2.52 2.88 27.57
N VAL A 194 1.63 2.74 26.57
CA VAL A 194 1.13 1.42 26.11
C VAL A 194 1.27 1.22 24.59
N GLY A 195 1.68 2.27 23.87
CA GLY A 195 1.89 2.19 22.43
C GLY A 195 2.04 3.54 21.79
N ASN A 196 2.25 3.55 20.47
CA ASN A 196 2.49 4.74 19.69
C ASN A 196 1.72 4.80 18.38
N LEU A 197 1.58 6.02 17.89
CA LEU A 197 0.90 6.36 16.66
C LEU A 197 1.76 7.32 15.85
N TRP A 198 1.88 7.06 14.55
CA TRP A 198 2.38 8.01 13.57
C TRP A 198 1.27 8.34 12.58
N LEU A 199 0.74 9.53 12.67
CA LEU A 199 -0.29 10.09 11.80
C LEU A 199 0.31 11.23 10.96
N GLY A 200 -0.05 11.29 9.69
CA GLY A 200 0.29 12.40 8.81
C GLY A 200 -0.74 12.54 7.71
N ARG A 201 -0.37 13.14 6.58
CA ARG A 201 -1.23 13.28 5.41
C ARG A 201 -0.64 12.60 4.19
N ARG A 202 -1.52 12.00 3.38
CA ARG A 202 -1.18 11.41 2.09
C ARG A 202 -2.31 11.65 1.11
N ALA A 203 -1.99 12.21 -0.07
CA ALA A 203 -2.99 12.54 -1.09
C ALA A 203 -4.17 13.38 -0.56
N GLY A 204 -3.90 14.31 0.38
CA GLY A 204 -4.89 15.22 0.93
C GLY A 204 -5.75 14.68 2.08
N ASN A 205 -5.61 13.42 2.46
CA ASN A 205 -6.34 12.78 3.56
C ASN A 205 -5.42 12.43 4.72
N ALA A 206 -5.97 12.28 5.92
CA ALA A 206 -5.23 11.72 7.05
C ALA A 206 -4.75 10.30 6.72
N PHE A 207 -3.53 9.97 7.11
CA PHE A 207 -2.94 8.67 6.86
C PHE A 207 -2.17 8.16 8.08
N VAL A 208 -2.51 6.96 8.55
CA VAL A 208 -1.79 6.27 9.62
C VAL A 208 -0.59 5.56 8.99
N TYR A 209 0.61 6.09 9.23
CA TYR A 209 1.86 5.49 8.76
C TYR A 209 2.29 4.33 9.64
N ASP A 210 2.00 4.44 10.96
CA ASP A 210 2.28 3.37 11.90
C ASP A 210 1.39 3.44 13.13
N VAL A 211 1.04 2.26 13.65
CA VAL A 211 0.37 2.06 14.92
C VAL A 211 0.95 0.82 15.59
N GLU A 212 1.49 0.99 16.79
CA GLU A 212 2.14 -0.09 17.52
C GLU A 212 1.69 -0.10 18.97
N VAL A 213 1.32 -1.28 19.46
CA VAL A 213 1.07 -1.53 20.89
C VAL A 213 2.29 -2.26 21.45
N ASP A 214 2.79 -1.79 22.58
CA ASP A 214 3.90 -2.41 23.29
C ASP A 214 3.59 -3.89 23.55
N GLU A 215 4.54 -4.79 23.29
CA GLU A 215 4.32 -6.24 23.27
C GLU A 215 3.63 -6.76 24.54
N ALA A 216 4.11 -6.31 25.70
CA ALA A 216 3.57 -6.70 27.00
C ALA A 216 2.14 -6.15 27.26
N ARG A 217 1.63 -5.26 26.40
CA ARG A 217 0.31 -4.61 26.53
C ARG A 217 -0.66 -5.03 25.42
N ARG A 218 -0.28 -5.98 24.57
CA ARG A 218 -1.17 -6.50 23.51
C ARG A 218 -2.35 -7.27 24.09
N GLY A 219 -3.44 -7.35 23.34
CA GLY A 219 -4.65 -8.07 23.74
C GLY A 219 -5.56 -7.30 24.71
N LEU A 220 -5.16 -6.11 25.18
CA LEU A 220 -5.92 -5.29 26.16
C LEU A 220 -6.76 -4.17 25.52
N GLY A 221 -6.93 -4.16 24.19
CA GLY A 221 -7.75 -3.17 23.48
C GLY A 221 -7.00 -1.90 23.07
N HIS A 222 -5.74 -1.71 23.47
CA HIS A 222 -4.97 -0.48 23.18
C HIS A 222 -4.80 -0.19 21.68
N GLY A 223 -4.77 -1.20 20.81
CA GLY A 223 -4.76 -0.99 19.36
C GLY A 223 -6.01 -0.27 18.85
N ARG A 224 -7.19 -0.58 19.40
CA ARG A 224 -8.43 0.15 19.12
C ARG A 224 -8.36 1.58 19.63
N THR A 225 -7.83 1.78 20.84
CA THR A 225 -7.68 3.11 21.44
C THR A 225 -6.72 3.97 20.62
N LEU A 226 -5.60 3.41 20.11
CA LEU A 226 -4.67 4.11 19.21
C LEU A 226 -5.36 4.55 17.90
N MET A 227 -6.21 3.71 17.33
CA MET A 227 -6.97 4.08 16.14
C MET A 227 -8.01 5.16 16.42
N LEU A 228 -8.69 5.12 17.58
CA LEU A 228 -9.59 6.21 18.03
C LEU A 228 -8.80 7.52 18.23
N LEU A 229 -7.58 7.46 18.78
CA LEU A 229 -6.70 8.62 18.90
C LEU A 229 -6.34 9.18 17.53
N ALA A 230 -6.01 8.32 16.54
CA ALA A 230 -5.74 8.74 15.17
C ALA A 230 -6.94 9.45 14.55
N GLU A 231 -8.14 8.87 14.69
CA GLU A 231 -9.38 9.44 14.19
C GLU A 231 -9.70 10.78 14.88
N ALA A 232 -9.52 10.88 16.21
CA ALA A 232 -9.73 12.13 16.94
C ALA A 232 -8.79 13.23 16.47
N GLN A 233 -7.51 12.91 16.29
CA GLN A 233 -6.51 13.86 15.78
C GLN A 233 -6.81 14.28 14.33
N ALA A 234 -7.26 13.37 13.47
CA ALA A 234 -7.62 13.65 12.10
C ALA A 234 -8.85 14.58 12.01
N VAL A 235 -9.92 14.27 12.76
CA VAL A 235 -11.12 15.14 12.83
C VAL A 235 -10.78 16.53 13.35
N THR A 236 -9.98 16.62 14.41
CA THR A 236 -9.51 17.91 14.97
C THR A 236 -8.69 18.71 13.95
N ALA A 237 -8.00 18.05 13.03
CA ALA A 237 -7.27 18.69 11.94
C ALA A 237 -8.15 19.04 10.73
N GLY A 238 -9.46 18.76 10.80
CA GLY A 238 -10.42 19.00 9.71
C GLY A 238 -10.45 17.94 8.62
N ASP A 239 -9.79 16.80 8.83
CA ASP A 239 -9.83 15.70 7.87
C ASP A 239 -11.19 14.97 7.91
N ARG A 240 -11.71 14.59 6.74
CA ARG A 240 -12.97 13.87 6.58
C ARG A 240 -12.77 12.39 6.24
N ARG A 241 -11.55 11.99 6.01
CA ARG A 241 -11.16 10.61 5.69
C ARG A 241 -9.83 10.29 6.34
N ILE A 242 -9.70 9.05 6.76
CA ILE A 242 -8.46 8.50 7.27
C ILE A 242 -8.17 7.18 6.57
N ALA A 243 -6.93 6.99 6.16
CA ALA A 243 -6.48 5.79 5.48
C ALA A 243 -5.27 5.18 6.17
N LEU A 244 -5.00 3.93 5.85
CA LEU A 244 -3.82 3.19 6.30
C LEU A 244 -3.44 2.11 5.29
N ASN A 245 -2.22 1.60 5.42
CA ASN A 245 -1.82 0.36 4.76
C ASN A 245 -1.68 -0.77 5.78
N VAL A 246 -2.14 -1.96 5.38
CA VAL A 246 -1.92 -3.19 6.16
C VAL A 246 -1.30 -4.26 5.26
N PHE A 247 -0.20 -4.86 5.72
CA PHE A 247 0.42 -5.98 5.02
C PHE A 247 -0.44 -7.24 5.12
N ALA A 248 -0.50 -8.00 4.04
CA ALA A 248 -1.17 -9.29 4.02
C ALA A 248 -0.56 -10.25 5.06
N GLY A 249 -1.41 -10.98 5.75
CA GLY A 249 -1.01 -11.89 6.82
C GLY A 249 -1.02 -11.25 8.22
N ASN A 250 -1.19 -9.92 8.34
CA ASN A 250 -1.43 -9.28 9.63
C ASN A 250 -2.92 -9.36 10.02
N ALA A 251 -3.42 -10.58 10.20
CA ALA A 251 -4.82 -10.85 10.50
C ALA A 251 -5.36 -10.12 11.76
N PRO A 252 -4.58 -9.92 12.85
CA PRO A 252 -5.03 -9.12 13.98
C PRO A 252 -5.34 -7.67 13.60
N ALA A 253 -4.44 -7.00 12.84
CA ALA A 253 -4.64 -5.63 12.40
C ALA A 253 -5.80 -5.52 11.40
N GLU A 254 -5.88 -6.44 10.44
CA GLU A 254 -6.98 -6.48 9.46
C GLU A 254 -8.35 -6.58 10.15
N ARG A 255 -8.49 -7.48 11.14
CA ARG A 255 -9.73 -7.59 11.92
C ARG A 255 -10.04 -6.34 12.74
N LEU A 256 -9.01 -5.73 13.33
CA LEU A 256 -9.16 -4.49 14.09
C LEU A 256 -9.71 -3.38 13.20
N TYR A 257 -9.07 -3.11 12.05
CA TYR A 257 -9.49 -2.05 11.15
C TYR A 257 -10.88 -2.29 10.56
N ALA A 258 -11.17 -3.51 10.13
CA ALA A 258 -12.52 -3.87 9.66
C ALA A 258 -13.59 -3.64 10.76
N SER A 259 -13.30 -4.01 12.02
CA SER A 259 -14.21 -3.80 13.16
C SER A 259 -14.44 -2.32 13.54
N LEU A 260 -13.55 -1.43 13.08
CA LEU A 260 -13.64 0.02 13.21
C LEU A 260 -14.31 0.70 12.03
N GLY A 261 -14.71 -0.06 10.99
CA GLY A 261 -15.39 0.44 9.81
C GLY A 261 -14.46 0.86 8.66
N TYR A 262 -13.19 0.48 8.70
CA TYR A 262 -12.29 0.68 7.55
C TYR A 262 -12.61 -0.32 6.45
N GLY A 263 -12.87 0.17 5.24
CA GLY A 263 -13.07 -0.64 4.04
C GLY A 263 -11.81 -0.69 3.18
N THR A 264 -11.55 -1.79 2.50
CA THR A 264 -10.43 -1.89 1.55
C THR A 264 -10.74 -1.10 0.29
N THR A 265 -9.88 -0.15 -0.06
CA THR A 265 -9.97 0.65 -1.29
C THR A 265 -9.06 0.15 -2.40
N THR A 266 -7.90 -0.43 -2.05
CA THR A 266 -6.94 -0.92 -3.04
C THR A 266 -6.22 -2.16 -2.50
N HIS A 267 -6.08 -3.17 -3.36
CA HIS A 267 -5.18 -4.30 -3.13
C HIS A 267 -3.92 -4.12 -3.96
N TYR A 268 -2.76 -4.26 -3.34
CA TYR A 268 -1.47 -4.31 -4.03
C TYR A 268 -1.01 -5.76 -4.10
N LEU A 269 -0.92 -6.26 -5.32
CA LEU A 269 -0.53 -7.64 -5.57
C LEU A 269 0.78 -7.68 -6.34
N TYR A 270 1.51 -8.77 -6.22
CA TYR A 270 2.73 -9.00 -6.97
C TYR A 270 2.84 -10.45 -7.41
N LYS A 271 3.68 -10.68 -8.40
CA LYS A 271 4.04 -12.01 -8.92
C LYS A 271 5.50 -12.01 -9.36
N SER A 272 6.26 -13.07 -9.01
CA SER A 272 7.57 -13.32 -9.61
C SER A 272 7.40 -13.72 -11.07
N LEU A 273 8.26 -13.22 -11.92
CA LEU A 273 8.32 -13.54 -13.36
C LEU A 273 9.40 -14.60 -13.68
N LEU A 274 10.13 -15.05 -12.66
CA LEU A 274 11.17 -16.07 -12.75
C LEU A 274 10.55 -17.46 -12.90
#